data_d96f9fe9b8faac2fb19c61651dfed55a
#
_entry.id   d96f9fe9b8faac2fb19c61651dfed55a
#
_cell.length_a   1.000
_cell.length_b   1.000
_cell.length_c   1.000
_cell.angle_alpha   90.00
_cell.angle_beta   90.00
_cell.angle_gamma   90.00
#
_symmetry.space_group_name_H-M   'P 1'
#
loop_
_entity.id
_entity.type
_entity.pdbx_description
1 polymer ?
#
loop_
_entity_poly.entity_id
_entity_poly.type
_entity_poly.pdbx_seq_one_letter_code
_entity_poly.pdbx_strand_id
1 'polypeptide(L)' 'GHTLKELVSEYEKEILEWGYQKYGSTRALAKALGVDHSTIVRKAQSLNCKLQKNV' A
#
# COMPACT_ATOMS: atom_id res chain seq x y z
N GLY A 1 -22.02 10.09 -0.01
CA GLY A 1 -21.40 9.09 -0.85
C GLY A 1 -19.95 9.39 -1.17
N HIS A 2 -19.26 8.37 -1.57
CA HIS A 2 -17.86 8.46 -1.95
C HIS A 2 -17.73 8.46 -3.46
N THR A 3 -16.75 9.21 -3.96
CA THR A 3 -16.44 9.16 -5.39
C THR A 3 -15.71 7.84 -5.69
N LEU A 4 -15.70 7.49 -6.98
CA LEU A 4 -14.95 6.30 -7.42
C LEU A 4 -13.49 6.40 -7.00
N LYS A 5 -12.90 7.58 -7.15
CA LYS A 5 -11.51 7.81 -6.78
C LYS A 5 -11.27 7.53 -5.29
N GLU A 6 -12.18 7.98 -4.44
CA GLU A 6 -12.06 7.75 -3.01
C GLU A 6 -12.15 6.27 -2.66
N LEU A 7 -13.08 5.56 -3.29
CA LEU A 7 -13.24 4.13 -3.05
C LEU A 7 -12.00 3.34 -3.51
N VAL A 8 -11.44 3.70 -4.65
CA VAL A 8 -10.23 3.05 -5.15
C VAL A 8 -9.06 3.32 -4.22
N SER A 9 -8.94 4.56 -3.74
CA SER A 9 -7.87 4.93 -2.82
C SER A 9 -7.94 4.14 -1.51
N GLU A 10 -9.13 4.00 -0.96
CA GLU A 10 -9.32 3.22 0.26
C GLU A 10 -8.95 1.76 0.05
N TYR A 11 -9.35 1.21 -1.08
CA TYR A 11 -9.03 -0.18 -1.41
C TYR A 11 -7.52 -0.37 -1.58
N GLU A 12 -6.86 0.55 -2.26
CA GLU A 12 -5.41 0.50 -2.42
C GLU A 12 -4.71 0.56 -1.06
N LYS A 13 -5.19 1.40 -0.17
CA LYS A 13 -4.62 1.51 1.16
C LYS A 13 -4.72 0.19 1.92
N GLU A 14 -5.88 -0.45 1.85
CA GLU A 14 -6.09 -1.75 2.49
C GLU A 14 -5.15 -2.80 1.92
N ILE A 15 -4.98 -2.82 0.61
CA ILE A 15 -4.07 -3.76 -0.04
C ILE A 15 -2.63 -3.54 0.43
N LEU A 16 -2.21 -2.29 0.51
CA LEU A 16 -0.86 -1.97 0.94
C LEU A 16 -0.63 -2.39 2.40
N GLU A 17 -1.57 -2.09 3.27
CA GLU A 17 -1.45 -2.46 4.68
C GLU A 17 -1.45 -3.98 4.86
N TRP A 18 -2.39 -4.65 4.22
CA TRP A 18 -2.48 -6.10 4.27
C TRP A 18 -1.21 -6.75 3.72
N GLY A 19 -0.77 -6.27 2.56
CA GLY A 19 0.40 -6.84 1.91
C GLY A 19 1.67 -6.61 2.70
N TYR A 20 1.80 -5.45 3.31
CA TYR A 20 2.96 -5.17 4.14
C TYR A 20 3.04 -6.12 5.33
N GLN A 21 1.90 -6.37 5.96
CA GLN A 21 1.85 -7.33 7.08
C GLN A 21 2.20 -8.74 6.61
N LYS A 22 1.71 -9.12 5.46
CA LYS A 22 1.91 -10.46 4.93
C LYS A 22 3.35 -10.69 4.47
N TYR A 23 3.90 -9.73 3.74
CA TYR A 23 5.23 -9.91 3.13
C TYR A 23 6.38 -9.35 3.96
N GLY A 24 6.07 -8.52 4.93
CA GLY A 24 7.05 -8.04 5.89
C GLY A 24 7.90 -6.85 5.46
N SER A 25 7.81 -6.43 4.21
CA SER A 25 8.55 -5.26 3.75
C SER A 25 7.93 -4.68 2.50
N THR A 26 8.21 -3.38 2.25
CA THR A 26 7.71 -2.74 1.04
C THR A 26 8.34 -3.33 -0.22
N ARG A 27 9.58 -3.76 -0.14
CA ARG A 27 10.26 -4.39 -1.29
C ARG A 27 9.63 -5.72 -1.66
N ALA A 28 9.36 -6.55 -0.66
CA ALA A 28 8.71 -7.82 -0.89
C ALA A 28 7.29 -7.63 -1.43
N LEU A 29 6.57 -6.64 -0.88
CA LEU A 29 5.24 -6.30 -1.35
C LEU A 29 5.27 -5.84 -2.80
N ALA A 30 6.21 -4.96 -3.16
CA ALA A 30 6.33 -4.48 -4.52
C ALA A 30 6.60 -5.63 -5.50
N LYS A 31 7.48 -6.54 -5.12
CA LYS A 31 7.79 -7.70 -5.94
C LYS A 31 6.57 -8.59 -6.12
N ALA A 32 5.82 -8.81 -5.06
CA ALA A 32 4.61 -9.64 -5.11
C ALA A 32 3.54 -9.03 -6.01
N LEU A 33 3.42 -7.70 -6.00
CA LEU A 33 2.43 -7.00 -6.82
C LEU A 33 2.93 -6.68 -8.23
N GLY A 34 4.20 -6.96 -8.52
CA GLY A 34 4.76 -6.71 -9.84
C GLY A 34 4.98 -5.25 -10.15
N VAL A 35 5.27 -4.44 -9.14
CA VAL A 35 5.53 -3.00 -9.31
C VAL A 35 6.86 -2.63 -8.69
N ASP A 36 7.34 -1.43 -8.99
CA ASP A 36 8.57 -0.93 -8.41
C ASP A 36 8.39 -0.56 -6.95
N HIS A 37 9.46 -0.72 -6.17
CA HIS A 37 9.47 -0.33 -4.76
C HIS A 37 9.08 1.14 -4.58
N SER A 38 9.60 2.01 -5.44
CA SER A 38 9.28 3.43 -5.37
C SER A 38 7.80 3.71 -5.60
N THR A 39 7.13 2.89 -6.41
CA THR A 39 5.69 3.01 -6.63
C THR A 39 4.92 2.74 -5.35
N ILE A 40 5.33 1.72 -4.59
CA ILE A 40 4.70 1.41 -3.31
C ILE A 40 4.89 2.56 -2.32
N VAL A 41 6.11 3.09 -2.22
CA VAL A 41 6.40 4.19 -1.30
C VAL A 41 5.57 5.43 -1.66
N ARG A 42 5.48 5.77 -2.94
CA ARG A 42 4.70 6.92 -3.40
C ARG A 42 3.22 6.74 -3.09
N LYS A 43 2.68 5.57 -3.36
CA LYS A 43 1.26 5.31 -3.09
C LYS A 43 0.98 5.36 -1.60
N ALA A 44 1.86 4.80 -0.78
CA ALA A 44 1.69 4.85 0.67
C ALA A 44 1.68 6.28 1.17
N GLN A 45 2.57 7.13 0.66
CA GLN A 45 2.61 8.54 1.04
C GLN A 45 1.36 9.28 0.58
N SER A 46 0.94 9.04 -0.66
CA SER A 46 -0.24 9.67 -1.23
C SER A 46 -1.52 9.30 -0.47
N LEU A 47 -1.60 8.06 -0.02
CA LEU A 47 -2.77 7.56 0.70
C LEU A 47 -2.67 7.77 2.20
N ASN A 48 -1.61 8.42 2.63
CA ASN A 48 -1.35 8.64 4.06
C ASN A 48 -1.31 7.32 4.83
N CYS A 49 -0.76 6.31 4.20
CA CYS A 49 -0.66 4.97 4.74
C CYS A 49 0.70 4.75 5.36
N LYS A 50 0.75 4.35 6.60
CA LYS A 50 2.01 4.11 7.28
C LYS A 50 2.36 2.63 7.18
N LEU A 51 3.34 2.33 6.35
CA LEU A 51 3.82 0.96 6.19
C LEU A 51 4.98 0.72 7.16
N GLN A 52 4.62 0.53 8.41
CA GLN A 52 5.60 0.26 9.45
C GLN A 52 5.26 -1.04 10.14
N LYS A 53 6.31 -1.77 10.50
CA LYS A 53 6.11 -2.96 11.31
C LYS A 53 5.64 -2.52 12.69
N ASN A 54 4.55 -3.10 13.12
CA ASN A 54 4.11 -2.94 14.50
C ASN A 54 5.04 -3.71 15.39
N VAL A 55 5.68 -2.96 16.25
CA VAL A 55 6.57 -3.56 17.23
C VAL A 55 5.81 -3.81 18.50
#